data_497a6746655119970fd97fa2b860c743
#
_entry.id   497a6746655119970fd97fa2b860c743
#
_cell.length_a   1.000
_cell.length_b   1.000
_cell.length_c   1.000
_cell.angle_alpha   90.00
_cell.angle_beta   90.00
_cell.angle_gamma   90.00
#
_symmetry.space_group_name_H-M   'P 1'
#
loop_
_entity.id
_entity.type
_entity.pdbx_description
1 polymer ?
#
loop_
_entity_poly.entity_id
_entity_poly.type
_entity_poly.pdbx_seq_one_letter_code
_entity_poly.pdbx_strand_id
1 'polypeptide(L)'
;MNNYFFFFLFFLNLYSQKESPFENLNFIKIVSDNNNEIYKQELDKLRTDEASEIDIIKKEILVATKFRDLKKVILLINRQIEIEGESPDLLYQLGGTNGILAFQKKKFFSIIYLNEMLKSFSKGLVLNPNHIPTLAAYIDALYSVPKILGGDKKKAIKLAERLSEISKIDGHLSMAMIHFKNENNQMSNFYLNMFFEELSSLSICEKENPKICFSNKSNNFLIKVSQITSFFGKEIDSGLCALNFYIESSNFKKNLYSLEWIYYLKSKLTFLNGNREESMKLIKLSLDLNPDFELSKTFLRINF
;
A
#
# COMPACT_ATOMS: atom_id res chain seq x y z
N MET A 1 -17.01 18.03 28.12
CA MET A 1 -16.61 18.06 26.69
C MET A 1 -15.22 17.46 26.42
N ASN A 2 -14.70 16.56 27.28
CA ASN A 2 -13.29 16.11 27.24
C ASN A 2 -13.07 14.60 27.08
N ASN A 3 -14.12 13.77 26.94
CA ASN A 3 -13.91 12.31 26.93
C ASN A 3 -13.76 11.67 25.52
N TYR A 4 -14.13 12.36 24.45
CA TYR A 4 -14.01 11.81 23.10
C TYR A 4 -12.58 11.94 22.51
N PHE A 5 -11.77 12.84 23.05
CA PHE A 5 -10.41 13.08 22.55
C PHE A 5 -9.39 12.02 23.06
N PHE A 6 -9.69 11.38 24.21
CA PHE A 6 -8.86 10.33 24.79
C PHE A 6 -9.08 8.95 24.13
N PHE A 7 -10.28 8.69 23.61
CA PHE A 7 -10.61 7.43 22.95
C PHE A 7 -9.86 7.23 21.62
N PHE A 8 -9.60 8.32 20.88
CA PHE A 8 -8.88 8.26 19.59
C PHE A 8 -7.38 7.89 19.76
N LEU A 9 -6.77 8.23 20.91
CA LEU A 9 -5.38 7.85 21.23
C LEU A 9 -5.22 6.38 21.59
N PHE A 10 -6.25 5.78 22.20
CA PHE A 10 -6.20 4.39 22.63
C PHE A 10 -6.26 3.42 21.45
N PHE A 11 -7.05 3.76 20.44
CA PHE A 11 -7.15 2.94 19.21
C PHE A 11 -5.87 2.93 18.38
N LEU A 12 -5.12 4.04 18.30
CA LEU A 12 -3.87 4.11 17.55
C LEU A 12 -2.72 3.32 18.20
N ASN A 13 -2.73 3.14 19.51
CA ASN A 13 -1.68 2.40 20.23
C ASN A 13 -1.96 0.91 20.41
N LEU A 14 -3.21 0.46 20.34
CA LEU A 14 -3.57 -0.95 20.47
C LEU A 14 -3.40 -1.74 19.17
N TYR A 15 -3.34 -1.07 18.01
CA TYR A 15 -3.20 -1.72 16.70
C TYR A 15 -1.73 -1.95 16.28
N SER A 16 -0.74 -1.49 17.04
CA SER A 16 0.67 -1.51 16.58
C SER A 16 1.34 -2.89 16.59
N GLN A 17 0.66 -3.95 17.02
CA GLN A 17 1.27 -5.29 17.17
C GLN A 17 0.44 -6.48 16.64
N LYS A 18 -0.74 -6.25 16.08
CA LYS A 18 -1.54 -7.34 15.49
C LYS A 18 -1.47 -7.29 13.97
N GLU A 19 -1.08 -8.41 13.37
CA GLU A 19 -1.18 -8.59 11.93
C GLU A 19 -2.64 -8.44 11.49
N SER A 20 -2.91 -7.54 10.56
CA SER A 20 -4.24 -7.33 9.98
C SER A 20 -4.21 -7.67 8.49
N PRO A 21 -5.22 -8.41 7.99
CA PRO A 21 -5.28 -8.74 6.57
C PRO A 21 -5.50 -7.54 5.66
N PHE A 22 -6.03 -6.42 6.20
CA PHE A 22 -6.41 -5.25 5.42
C PHE A 22 -5.61 -3.99 5.73
N GLU A 23 -4.80 -4.00 6.77
CA GLU A 23 -4.03 -2.85 7.21
C GLU A 23 -2.53 -3.05 7.01
N ASN A 24 -1.92 -2.17 6.25
CA ASN A 24 -0.48 -2.15 6.03
C ASN A 24 0.17 -1.11 6.96
N LEU A 25 0.06 -1.30 8.28
CA LEU A 25 0.63 -0.37 9.27
C LEU A 25 2.16 -0.47 9.39
N ASN A 26 2.77 -1.49 8.78
CA ASN A 26 4.23 -1.66 8.76
C ASN A 26 4.90 -0.84 7.65
N PHE A 27 4.23 0.23 7.23
CA PHE A 27 4.82 1.17 6.33
C PHE A 27 5.92 1.97 7.02
N ILE A 28 7.12 1.82 6.56
CA ILE A 28 7.98 2.96 6.45
C ILE A 28 8.46 3.50 7.80
N LYS A 29 9.47 2.90 8.37
CA LYS A 29 10.41 3.72 9.12
C LYS A 29 10.98 4.74 8.13
N ILE A 30 10.72 6.03 8.38
CA ILE A 30 11.48 7.11 7.75
C ILE A 30 12.94 6.77 8.00
N VAL A 31 13.72 6.66 6.94
CA VAL A 31 15.16 6.44 7.08
C VAL A 31 15.71 7.58 7.92
N SER A 32 16.33 7.25 9.04
CA SER A 32 16.99 8.22 9.90
C SER A 32 18.13 8.93 9.14
N ASP A 33 18.50 10.10 9.57
CA ASP A 33 19.42 11.07 8.98
C ASP A 33 20.80 10.59 8.47
N ASN A 34 21.17 9.32 8.67
CA ASN A 34 22.47 8.77 8.30
C ASN A 34 22.71 8.58 6.79
N ASN A 35 21.70 8.77 5.94
CA ASN A 35 21.83 8.62 4.47
C ASN A 35 21.80 9.95 3.71
N ASN A 36 21.93 11.09 4.36
CA ASN A 36 21.81 12.40 3.73
C ASN A 36 22.87 12.66 2.64
N GLU A 37 24.09 12.14 2.80
CA GLU A 37 25.14 12.34 1.79
C GLU A 37 24.91 11.51 0.54
N ILE A 38 24.56 10.22 0.70
CA ILE A 38 24.25 9.33 -0.43
C ILE A 38 23.00 9.85 -1.17
N TYR A 39 22.01 10.32 -0.45
CA TYR A 39 20.80 10.91 -1.02
C TYR A 39 21.13 12.15 -1.86
N LYS A 40 21.94 13.07 -1.32
CA LYS A 40 22.39 14.27 -2.05
C LYS A 40 23.19 13.88 -3.29
N GLN A 41 24.12 12.96 -3.17
CA GLN A 41 24.94 12.48 -4.30
C GLN A 41 24.08 11.84 -5.40
N GLU A 42 23.05 11.06 -5.05
CA GLU A 42 22.12 10.49 -6.04
C GLU A 42 21.30 11.59 -6.73
N LEU A 43 20.85 12.62 -6.01
CA LEU A 43 20.15 13.75 -6.59
C LEU A 43 21.06 14.61 -7.49
N ASP A 44 22.29 14.87 -7.05
CA ASP A 44 23.22 15.71 -7.81
C ASP A 44 23.65 15.04 -9.13
N LYS A 45 23.80 13.70 -9.14
CA LYS A 45 24.07 12.95 -10.39
C LYS A 45 22.95 13.09 -11.43
N LEU A 46 21.71 13.28 -11.02
CA LEU A 46 20.58 13.42 -11.95
C LEU A 46 20.59 14.75 -12.71
N ARG A 47 21.28 15.77 -12.19
CA ARG A 47 21.32 17.13 -12.75
C ARG A 47 22.41 17.35 -13.78
N THR A 48 23.28 16.35 -13.97
CA THR A 48 24.44 16.47 -14.89
C THR A 48 24.14 16.00 -16.31
N ASP A 49 23.01 15.34 -16.55
CA ASP A 49 22.61 14.86 -17.87
C ASP A 49 21.74 15.92 -18.58
N GLU A 50 21.82 16.00 -19.92
CA GLU A 50 20.97 16.86 -20.79
C GLU A 50 19.48 16.40 -20.82
N ALA A 51 18.93 15.95 -19.68
CA ALA A 51 17.56 15.49 -19.57
C ALA A 51 16.60 16.68 -19.48
N SER A 52 15.38 16.52 -19.98
CA SER A 52 14.33 17.54 -19.83
C SER A 52 14.00 17.77 -18.35
N GLU A 53 13.53 18.98 -17.99
CA GLU A 53 13.12 19.30 -16.61
C GLU A 53 12.17 18.23 -16.05
N ILE A 54 11.23 17.78 -16.86
CA ILE A 54 10.24 16.77 -16.44
C ILE A 54 10.86 15.39 -16.19
N ASP A 55 11.85 14.98 -16.97
CA ASP A 55 12.54 13.72 -16.75
C ASP A 55 13.37 13.75 -15.47
N ILE A 56 13.99 14.90 -15.18
CA ILE A 56 14.71 15.12 -13.93
C ILE A 56 13.73 15.01 -12.75
N ILE A 57 12.57 15.69 -12.80
CA ILE A 57 11.56 15.64 -11.74
C ILE A 57 11.08 14.19 -11.52
N LYS A 58 10.77 13.45 -12.59
CA LYS A 58 10.37 12.04 -12.50
C LYS A 58 11.45 11.18 -11.82
N LYS A 59 12.70 11.37 -12.17
CA LYS A 59 13.84 10.68 -11.54
C LYS A 59 14.01 11.12 -10.08
N GLU A 60 13.92 12.40 -9.76
CA GLU A 60 13.99 12.93 -8.40
C GLU A 60 12.87 12.37 -7.50
N ILE A 61 11.63 12.22 -8.01
CA ILE A 61 10.53 11.57 -7.29
C ILE A 61 10.93 10.14 -6.88
N LEU A 62 11.58 9.39 -7.77
CA LEU A 62 12.00 8.04 -7.49
C LEU A 62 13.06 7.99 -6.39
N VAL A 63 14.06 8.86 -6.48
CA VAL A 63 15.13 8.95 -5.48
C VAL A 63 14.55 9.40 -4.14
N ALA A 64 13.73 10.45 -4.11
CA ALA A 64 13.08 10.92 -2.90
C ALA A 64 12.19 9.84 -2.26
N THR A 65 11.47 9.05 -3.06
CA THR A 65 10.68 7.91 -2.59
C THR A 65 11.56 6.82 -1.98
N LYS A 66 12.68 6.47 -2.65
CA LYS A 66 13.68 5.50 -2.14
C LYS A 66 14.20 5.90 -0.76
N PHE A 67 14.48 7.18 -0.55
CA PHE A 67 14.99 7.72 0.72
C PHE A 67 13.89 8.16 1.69
N ARG A 68 12.61 7.92 1.36
CA ARG A 68 11.46 8.25 2.22
C ARG A 68 11.30 9.74 2.52
N ASP A 69 11.84 10.60 1.69
CA ASP A 69 11.60 12.04 1.76
C ASP A 69 10.23 12.39 1.14
N LEU A 70 9.17 11.99 1.86
CA LEU A 70 7.79 12.13 1.37
C LEU A 70 7.36 13.59 1.18
N LYS A 71 7.97 14.54 1.90
CA LYS A 71 7.73 15.97 1.69
C LYS A 71 8.28 16.43 0.34
N LYS A 72 9.49 15.98 0.01
CA LYS A 72 10.09 16.25 -1.29
C LYS A 72 9.30 15.57 -2.41
N VAL A 73 8.80 14.36 -2.19
CA VAL A 73 7.92 13.67 -3.15
C VAL A 73 6.67 14.49 -3.44
N ILE A 74 5.97 15.02 -2.42
CA ILE A 74 4.80 15.89 -2.61
C ILE A 74 5.16 17.14 -3.41
N LEU A 75 6.26 17.81 -3.07
CA LEU A 75 6.71 19.01 -3.76
C LEU A 75 6.99 18.73 -5.24
N LEU A 76 7.67 17.64 -5.54
CA LEU A 76 8.00 17.23 -6.90
C LEU A 76 6.78 16.81 -7.72
N ILE A 77 5.82 16.08 -7.11
CA ILE A 77 4.56 15.73 -7.78
C ILE A 77 3.77 17.01 -8.11
N ASN A 78 3.69 17.98 -7.19
CA ASN A 78 3.03 19.25 -7.47
C ASN A 78 3.75 20.01 -8.61
N ARG A 79 5.09 20.02 -8.64
CA ARG A 79 5.84 20.61 -9.76
C ARG A 79 5.57 19.89 -11.08
N GLN A 80 5.48 18.57 -11.05
CA GLN A 80 5.09 17.80 -12.23
C GLN A 80 3.67 18.15 -12.71
N ILE A 81 2.72 18.31 -11.79
CA ILE A 81 1.36 18.75 -12.09
C ILE A 81 1.33 20.16 -12.72
N GLU A 82 2.18 21.08 -12.25
CA GLU A 82 2.29 22.42 -12.84
C GLU A 82 2.77 22.39 -14.31
N ILE A 83 3.62 21.43 -14.66
CA ILE A 83 4.19 21.31 -16.01
C ILE A 83 3.29 20.48 -16.94
N GLU A 84 2.86 19.31 -16.49
CA GLU A 84 2.12 18.33 -17.32
C GLU A 84 0.59 18.44 -17.20
N GLY A 85 0.09 19.18 -16.20
CA GLY A 85 -1.32 19.20 -15.81
C GLY A 85 -1.69 18.08 -14.84
N GLU A 86 -2.91 18.17 -14.31
CA GLU A 86 -3.46 17.13 -13.41
C GLU A 86 -3.78 15.85 -14.18
N SER A 87 -3.39 14.70 -13.65
CA SER A 87 -3.82 13.39 -14.15
C SER A 87 -4.31 12.51 -13.00
N PRO A 88 -5.15 11.49 -13.26
CA PRO A 88 -5.61 10.56 -12.22
C PRO A 88 -4.45 9.88 -11.49
N ASP A 89 -3.39 9.51 -12.22
CA ASP A 89 -2.22 8.85 -11.66
C ASP A 89 -1.41 9.76 -10.74
N LEU A 90 -1.16 11.01 -11.14
CA LEU A 90 -0.45 11.99 -10.31
C LEU A 90 -1.25 12.33 -9.05
N LEU A 91 -2.57 12.50 -9.19
CA LEU A 91 -3.44 12.75 -8.06
C LEU A 91 -3.56 11.53 -7.13
N TYR A 92 -3.53 10.31 -7.67
CA TYR A 92 -3.43 9.09 -6.88
C TYR A 92 -2.12 9.03 -6.07
N GLN A 93 -0.98 9.31 -6.70
CA GLN A 93 0.32 9.34 -6.03
C GLN A 93 0.39 10.44 -4.97
N LEU A 94 -0.11 11.63 -5.27
CA LEU A 94 -0.19 12.76 -4.33
C LEU A 94 -1.05 12.41 -3.12
N GLY A 95 -2.24 11.85 -3.36
CA GLY A 95 -3.15 11.41 -2.31
C GLY A 95 -2.54 10.31 -1.45
N GLY A 96 -1.95 9.29 -2.04
CA GLY A 96 -1.27 8.21 -1.34
C GLY A 96 -0.12 8.70 -0.47
N THR A 97 0.75 9.57 -1.01
CA THR A 97 1.88 10.15 -0.27
C THR A 97 1.42 10.99 0.92
N ASN A 98 0.38 11.82 0.74
CA ASN A 98 -0.25 12.57 1.82
C ASN A 98 -0.85 11.64 2.88
N GLY A 99 -1.50 10.56 2.47
CA GLY A 99 -2.04 9.54 3.39
C GLY A 99 -0.96 8.95 4.28
N ILE A 100 0.17 8.56 3.72
CA ILE A 100 1.30 8.02 4.49
C ILE A 100 1.83 9.06 5.49
N LEU A 101 2.02 10.31 5.08
CA LEU A 101 2.46 11.37 5.99
C LEU A 101 1.44 11.63 7.10
N ALA A 102 0.15 11.53 6.83
CA ALA A 102 -0.89 11.68 7.83
C ALA A 102 -0.76 10.64 8.96
N PHE A 103 -0.44 9.38 8.61
CA PHE A 103 -0.21 8.33 9.60
C PHE A 103 1.06 8.52 10.42
N GLN A 104 2.10 9.15 9.86
CA GLN A 104 3.40 9.31 10.50
C GLN A 104 3.49 10.54 11.42
N LYS A 105 2.60 11.52 11.26
CA LYS A 105 2.70 12.80 11.97
C LYS A 105 1.88 12.84 13.26
N LYS A 106 2.34 13.64 14.23
CA LYS A 106 1.57 13.95 15.44
C LYS A 106 0.30 14.70 15.05
N LYS A 107 -0.79 14.45 15.79
CA LYS A 107 -2.20 14.77 15.55
C LYS A 107 -2.55 16.06 14.77
N PHE A 108 -1.93 17.18 15.08
CA PHE A 108 -2.28 18.46 14.43
C PHE A 108 -1.84 18.56 12.98
N PHE A 109 -0.67 18.03 12.67
CA PHE A 109 -0.14 18.05 11.30
C PHE A 109 -0.77 16.98 10.41
N SER A 110 -1.32 15.91 10.99
CA SER A 110 -1.98 14.85 10.23
C SER A 110 -3.24 15.33 9.52
N ILE A 111 -3.97 16.29 10.08
CA ILE A 111 -5.22 16.80 9.51
C ILE A 111 -4.99 17.46 8.13
N ILE A 112 -3.92 18.22 7.98
CA ILE A 112 -3.58 18.88 6.70
C ILE A 112 -3.37 17.81 5.62
N TYR A 113 -2.58 16.78 5.93
CA TYR A 113 -2.29 15.70 5.00
C TYR A 113 -3.52 14.83 4.71
N LEU A 114 -4.40 14.59 5.69
CA LEU A 114 -5.66 13.88 5.47
C LEU A 114 -6.58 14.64 4.51
N ASN A 115 -6.70 15.95 4.67
CA ASN A 115 -7.50 16.77 3.79
C ASN A 115 -6.95 16.76 2.35
N GLU A 116 -5.63 16.90 2.18
CA GLU A 116 -5.01 16.83 0.85
C GLU A 116 -5.11 15.45 0.22
N MET A 117 -5.04 14.37 1.01
CA MET A 117 -5.29 13.00 0.55
C MET A 117 -6.71 12.86 -0.03
N LEU A 118 -7.73 13.23 0.75
CA LEU A 118 -9.13 13.11 0.33
C LEU A 118 -9.45 13.98 -0.88
N LYS A 119 -8.91 15.19 -0.92
CA LYS A 119 -9.05 16.13 -2.04
C LYS A 119 -8.40 15.58 -3.32
N SER A 120 -7.19 15.07 -3.23
CA SER A 120 -6.46 14.51 -4.37
C SER A 120 -7.21 13.32 -4.97
N PHE A 121 -7.67 12.37 -4.13
CA PHE A 121 -8.45 11.23 -4.62
C PHE A 121 -9.78 11.67 -5.24
N SER A 122 -10.48 12.62 -4.61
CA SER A 122 -11.73 13.15 -5.16
C SER A 122 -11.53 13.80 -6.52
N LYS A 123 -10.48 14.63 -6.69
CA LYS A 123 -10.14 15.25 -7.98
C LYS A 123 -9.75 14.21 -9.03
N GLY A 124 -8.96 13.18 -8.65
CA GLY A 124 -8.59 12.11 -9.55
C GLY A 124 -9.80 11.39 -10.13
N LEU A 125 -10.85 11.18 -9.32
CA LEU A 125 -12.10 10.58 -9.77
C LEU A 125 -13.01 11.53 -10.55
N VAL A 126 -12.83 12.84 -10.45
CA VAL A 126 -13.49 13.81 -11.36
C VAL A 126 -12.87 13.70 -12.75
N LEU A 127 -11.54 13.54 -12.85
CA LEU A 127 -10.85 13.41 -14.13
C LEU A 127 -11.09 12.03 -14.80
N ASN A 128 -11.04 10.96 -14.01
CA ASN A 128 -11.36 9.61 -14.46
C ASN A 128 -12.17 8.87 -13.41
N PRO A 129 -13.50 8.85 -13.54
CA PRO A 129 -14.38 8.19 -12.59
C PRO A 129 -14.16 6.67 -12.46
N ASN A 130 -13.51 6.05 -13.42
CA ASN A 130 -13.23 4.60 -13.45
C ASN A 130 -11.77 4.26 -13.12
N HIS A 131 -11.01 5.21 -12.57
CA HIS A 131 -9.62 4.97 -12.18
C HIS A 131 -9.57 4.04 -10.96
N ILE A 132 -9.41 2.74 -11.20
CA ILE A 132 -9.47 1.68 -10.18
C ILE A 132 -8.54 1.94 -9.00
N PRO A 133 -7.24 2.31 -9.17
CA PRO A 133 -6.36 2.56 -8.02
C PRO A 133 -6.86 3.70 -7.13
N THR A 134 -7.38 4.77 -7.72
CA THR A 134 -7.94 5.89 -6.95
C THR A 134 -9.25 5.52 -6.26
N LEU A 135 -10.14 4.76 -6.91
CA LEU A 135 -11.37 4.26 -6.30
C LEU A 135 -11.05 3.43 -5.06
N ALA A 136 -10.19 2.42 -5.18
CA ALA A 136 -9.83 1.54 -4.08
C ALA A 136 -9.20 2.32 -2.90
N ALA A 137 -8.27 3.25 -3.19
CA ALA A 137 -7.63 4.07 -2.16
C ALA A 137 -8.62 5.06 -1.51
N TYR A 138 -9.53 5.65 -2.29
CA TYR A 138 -10.51 6.59 -1.76
C TYR A 138 -11.57 5.91 -0.91
N ILE A 139 -12.00 4.71 -1.28
CA ILE A 139 -12.91 3.87 -0.48
C ILE A 139 -12.28 3.60 0.90
N ASP A 140 -11.04 3.14 0.91
CA ASP A 140 -10.32 2.86 2.16
C ASP A 140 -10.16 4.13 3.02
N ALA A 141 -9.77 5.24 2.42
CA ALA A 141 -9.63 6.54 3.09
C ALA A 141 -10.96 7.03 3.68
N LEU A 142 -12.03 7.08 2.88
CA LEU A 142 -13.36 7.54 3.34
C LEU A 142 -13.92 6.67 4.47
N TYR A 143 -13.64 5.37 4.42
CA TYR A 143 -14.14 4.44 5.43
C TYR A 143 -13.35 4.51 6.74
N SER A 144 -12.03 4.70 6.66
CA SER A 144 -11.12 4.68 7.81
C SER A 144 -11.03 6.03 8.52
N VAL A 145 -11.17 7.13 7.79
CA VAL A 145 -11.09 8.48 8.37
C VAL A 145 -12.38 8.80 9.15
N PRO A 146 -12.29 9.34 10.37
CA PRO A 146 -13.45 9.79 11.12
C PRO A 146 -14.27 10.85 10.35
N LYS A 147 -15.61 10.83 10.50
CA LYS A 147 -16.50 11.77 9.80
C LYS A 147 -16.12 13.24 10.02
N ILE A 148 -15.71 13.60 11.24
CA ILE A 148 -15.28 14.98 11.59
C ILE A 148 -14.02 15.42 10.82
N LEU A 149 -13.25 14.48 10.27
CA LEU A 149 -12.05 14.73 9.47
C LEU A 149 -12.26 14.47 7.97
N GLY A 150 -13.53 14.39 7.54
CA GLY A 150 -13.89 14.23 6.13
C GLY A 150 -14.16 12.80 5.67
N GLY A 151 -14.14 11.82 6.57
CA GLY A 151 -14.56 10.44 6.26
C GLY A 151 -16.06 10.36 5.99
N ASP A 152 -16.45 9.43 5.11
CA ASP A 152 -17.85 9.18 4.75
C ASP A 152 -18.05 7.70 4.43
N LYS A 153 -18.46 6.93 5.43
CA LYS A 153 -18.70 5.49 5.30
C LYS A 153 -19.78 5.15 4.28
N LYS A 154 -20.82 6.00 4.17
CA LYS A 154 -21.91 5.76 3.20
C LYS A 154 -21.41 5.94 1.76
N LYS A 155 -20.64 6.99 1.53
CA LYS A 155 -20.00 7.24 0.23
C LYS A 155 -19.00 6.12 -0.11
N ALA A 156 -18.22 5.66 0.87
CA ALA A 156 -17.27 4.55 0.67
C ALA A 156 -17.99 3.28 0.19
N ILE A 157 -19.12 2.90 0.81
CA ILE A 157 -19.90 1.73 0.41
C ILE A 157 -20.39 1.88 -1.04
N LYS A 158 -21.01 3.02 -1.40
CA LYS A 158 -21.48 3.27 -2.78
C LYS A 158 -20.34 3.20 -3.81
N LEU A 159 -19.16 3.69 -3.45
CA LEU A 159 -18.00 3.60 -4.33
C LEU A 159 -17.47 2.16 -4.44
N ALA A 160 -17.56 1.36 -3.39
CA ALA A 160 -17.18 -0.05 -3.42
C ALA A 160 -18.15 -0.89 -4.27
N GLU A 161 -19.46 -0.62 -4.20
CA GLU A 161 -20.47 -1.20 -5.09
C GLU A 161 -20.15 -0.87 -6.55
N ARG A 162 -19.89 0.40 -6.86
CA ARG A 162 -19.46 0.82 -8.20
C ARG A 162 -18.15 0.18 -8.63
N LEU A 163 -17.18 0.07 -7.74
CA LEU A 163 -15.91 -0.60 -8.05
C LEU A 163 -16.12 -2.06 -8.42
N SER A 164 -17.09 -2.74 -7.80
CA SER A 164 -17.47 -4.13 -8.14
C SER A 164 -18.04 -4.26 -9.56
N GLU A 165 -18.68 -3.23 -10.08
CA GLU A 165 -19.16 -3.20 -11.47
C GLU A 165 -18.02 -3.03 -12.49
N ILE A 166 -16.96 -2.30 -12.11
CA ILE A 166 -15.81 -1.99 -12.98
C ILE A 166 -14.74 -3.09 -12.88
N SER A 167 -14.48 -3.58 -11.69
CA SER A 167 -13.51 -4.63 -11.39
C SER A 167 -14.00 -5.46 -10.21
N LYS A 168 -14.56 -6.62 -10.50
CA LYS A 168 -15.12 -7.52 -9.47
C LYS A 168 -14.12 -7.82 -8.36
N ILE A 169 -12.89 -8.17 -8.72
CA ILE A 169 -11.85 -8.53 -7.74
C ILE A 169 -11.50 -7.37 -6.81
N ASP A 170 -11.35 -6.14 -7.32
CA ASP A 170 -11.05 -4.95 -6.51
C ASP A 170 -12.28 -4.55 -5.65
N GLY A 171 -13.47 -4.70 -6.20
CA GLY A 171 -14.72 -4.42 -5.50
C GLY A 171 -15.00 -5.39 -4.37
N HIS A 172 -14.88 -6.70 -4.62
CA HIS A 172 -15.05 -7.74 -3.59
C HIS A 172 -14.04 -7.55 -2.46
N LEU A 173 -12.79 -7.22 -2.78
CA LEU A 173 -11.76 -6.91 -1.80
C LEU A 173 -12.12 -5.69 -0.95
N SER A 174 -12.62 -4.62 -1.58
CA SER A 174 -13.05 -3.40 -0.88
C SER A 174 -14.25 -3.65 0.03
N MET A 175 -15.24 -4.44 -0.42
CA MET A 175 -16.40 -4.83 0.39
C MET A 175 -15.99 -5.73 1.55
N ALA A 176 -15.09 -6.69 1.33
CA ALA A 176 -14.55 -7.52 2.40
C ALA A 176 -13.90 -6.70 3.51
N MET A 177 -13.06 -5.72 3.12
CA MET A 177 -12.41 -4.78 4.05
C MET A 177 -13.44 -3.95 4.84
N ILE A 178 -14.46 -3.41 4.17
CA ILE A 178 -15.52 -2.62 4.80
C ILE A 178 -16.24 -3.44 5.87
N HIS A 179 -16.64 -4.67 5.54
CA HIS A 179 -17.33 -5.55 6.48
C HIS A 179 -16.42 -6.02 7.61
N PHE A 180 -15.15 -6.29 7.34
CA PHE A 180 -14.15 -6.61 8.36
C PHE A 180 -14.01 -5.48 9.39
N LYS A 181 -13.86 -4.23 8.91
CA LYS A 181 -13.77 -3.04 9.78
C LYS A 181 -15.07 -2.74 10.55
N ASN A 182 -16.20 -3.30 10.13
CA ASN A 182 -17.48 -3.26 10.83
C ASN A 182 -17.72 -4.44 11.77
N GLU A 183 -16.73 -5.32 11.95
CA GLU A 183 -16.85 -6.56 12.72
C GLU A 183 -17.94 -7.52 12.21
N ASN A 184 -18.40 -7.32 10.96
CA ASN A 184 -19.33 -8.21 10.29
C ASN A 184 -18.55 -9.33 9.58
N ASN A 185 -18.10 -10.31 10.37
CA ASN A 185 -17.27 -11.40 9.88
C ASN A 185 -17.99 -12.26 8.83
N GLN A 186 -19.32 -12.43 8.92
CA GLN A 186 -20.08 -13.21 7.95
C GLN A 186 -20.01 -12.58 6.56
N MET A 187 -20.31 -11.29 6.44
CA MET A 187 -20.26 -10.59 5.16
C MET A 187 -18.83 -10.40 4.67
N SER A 188 -17.88 -10.17 5.58
CA SER A 188 -16.47 -10.11 5.22
C SER A 188 -16.00 -11.41 4.58
N ASN A 189 -16.31 -12.56 5.20
CA ASN A 189 -15.96 -13.88 4.65
C ASN A 189 -16.69 -14.17 3.34
N PHE A 190 -17.93 -13.73 3.18
CA PHE A 190 -18.67 -13.86 1.92
C PHE A 190 -17.92 -13.16 0.78
N TYR A 191 -17.56 -11.89 0.95
CA TYR A 191 -16.83 -11.14 -0.08
C TYR A 191 -15.39 -11.62 -0.26
N LEU A 192 -14.74 -12.12 0.79
CA LEU A 192 -13.42 -12.76 0.67
C LEU A 192 -13.48 -14.04 -0.17
N ASN A 193 -14.51 -14.86 -0.04
CA ASN A 193 -14.66 -16.03 -0.88
C ASN A 193 -14.85 -15.64 -2.35
N MET A 194 -15.69 -14.65 -2.64
CA MET A 194 -15.82 -14.09 -3.99
C MET A 194 -14.51 -13.55 -4.53
N PHE A 195 -13.74 -12.84 -3.71
CA PHE A 195 -12.40 -12.37 -4.07
C PHE A 195 -11.46 -13.53 -4.40
N PHE A 196 -11.45 -14.60 -3.61
CA PHE A 196 -10.59 -15.76 -3.87
C PHE A 196 -11.04 -16.54 -5.11
N GLU A 197 -12.32 -16.62 -5.41
CA GLU A 197 -12.84 -17.21 -6.66
C GLU A 197 -12.36 -16.43 -7.88
N GLU A 198 -12.44 -15.10 -7.87
CA GLU A 198 -11.91 -14.25 -8.93
C GLU A 198 -10.38 -14.37 -9.04
N LEU A 199 -9.67 -14.44 -7.91
CA LEU A 199 -8.22 -14.61 -7.88
C LEU A 199 -7.80 -15.97 -8.45
N SER A 200 -8.51 -17.04 -8.10
CA SER A 200 -8.29 -18.38 -8.64
C SER A 200 -8.47 -18.43 -10.17
N SER A 201 -9.43 -17.71 -10.70
CA SER A 201 -9.62 -17.59 -12.16
C SER A 201 -8.46 -16.86 -12.86
N LEU A 202 -7.82 -15.90 -12.19
CA LEU A 202 -6.60 -15.26 -12.66
C LEU A 202 -5.40 -16.22 -12.61
N SER A 203 -5.33 -17.14 -11.64
CA SER A 203 -4.21 -18.06 -11.48
C SER A 203 -4.11 -19.10 -12.62
N ILE A 204 -5.20 -19.39 -13.30
CA ILE A 204 -5.19 -20.22 -14.53
C ILE A 204 -4.37 -19.51 -15.63
N CYS A 205 -4.51 -18.19 -15.73
CA CYS A 205 -3.74 -17.35 -16.64
C CYS A 205 -2.24 -17.28 -16.24
N GLU A 206 -1.93 -17.35 -14.92
CA GLU A 206 -0.55 -17.30 -14.39
C GLU A 206 0.30 -18.51 -14.79
N LYS A 207 -0.29 -19.70 -14.89
CA LYS A 207 0.41 -20.91 -15.31
C LYS A 207 0.89 -20.82 -16.77
N GLU A 208 0.17 -20.07 -17.60
CA GLU A 208 0.52 -19.85 -19.01
C GLU A 208 1.45 -18.64 -19.19
N ASN A 209 1.19 -17.52 -18.51
CA ASN A 209 2.07 -16.34 -18.55
C ASN A 209 1.84 -15.38 -17.35
N PRO A 210 2.59 -15.51 -16.24
CA PRO A 210 2.41 -14.70 -15.02
C PRO A 210 2.46 -13.19 -15.24
N LYS A 211 3.21 -12.74 -16.25
CA LYS A 211 3.39 -11.32 -16.56
C LYS A 211 2.13 -10.66 -17.11
N ILE A 212 1.22 -11.43 -17.70
CA ILE A 212 0.01 -10.88 -18.32
C ILE A 212 -1.07 -10.60 -17.27
N CYS A 213 -1.23 -11.47 -16.29
CA CYS A 213 -2.34 -11.42 -15.31
C CYS A 213 -2.27 -10.23 -14.35
N PHE A 214 -1.05 -9.81 -14.00
CA PHE A 214 -0.83 -8.71 -13.08
C PHE A 214 -0.30 -7.43 -13.75
N SER A 215 -0.05 -7.43 -15.07
CA SER A 215 0.57 -6.31 -15.80
C SER A 215 -0.18 -4.97 -15.65
N ASN A 216 -1.50 -5.03 -15.49
CA ASN A 216 -2.36 -3.86 -15.36
C ASN A 216 -2.79 -3.57 -13.91
N LYS A 217 -2.23 -4.30 -12.94
CA LYS A 217 -2.58 -4.13 -11.53
C LYS A 217 -1.64 -3.17 -10.82
N SER A 218 -2.19 -2.36 -9.93
CA SER A 218 -1.40 -1.43 -9.14
C SER A 218 -0.52 -2.18 -8.12
N ASN A 219 0.63 -1.59 -7.76
CA ASN A 219 1.51 -2.13 -6.72
C ASN A 219 0.79 -2.35 -5.39
N ASN A 220 -0.15 -1.47 -5.04
CA ASN A 220 -0.96 -1.62 -3.84
C ASN A 220 -1.86 -2.85 -3.91
N PHE A 221 -2.45 -3.15 -5.08
CA PHE A 221 -3.23 -4.36 -5.29
C PHE A 221 -2.36 -5.62 -5.13
N LEU A 222 -1.19 -5.68 -5.77
CA LEU A 222 -0.27 -6.82 -5.69
C LEU A 222 0.11 -7.14 -4.23
N ILE A 223 0.45 -6.11 -3.47
CA ILE A 223 0.78 -6.25 -2.05
C ILE A 223 -0.44 -6.70 -1.24
N LYS A 224 -1.62 -6.16 -1.48
CA LYS A 224 -2.86 -6.57 -0.80
C LYS A 224 -3.20 -8.04 -1.09
N VAL A 225 -3.09 -8.50 -2.33
CA VAL A 225 -3.25 -9.91 -2.70
C VAL A 225 -2.31 -10.77 -1.87
N SER A 226 -1.00 -10.46 -1.89
CA SER A 226 0.02 -11.21 -1.18
C SER A 226 -0.23 -11.25 0.33
N GLN A 227 -0.65 -10.14 0.92
CA GLN A 227 -0.96 -10.03 2.34
C GLN A 227 -2.19 -10.88 2.72
N ILE A 228 -3.27 -10.77 1.96
CA ILE A 228 -4.53 -11.47 2.23
C ILE A 228 -4.36 -12.98 2.04
N THR A 229 -3.72 -13.42 0.96
CA THR A 229 -3.43 -14.84 0.73
C THR A 229 -2.57 -15.41 1.84
N SER A 230 -1.55 -14.68 2.29
CA SER A 230 -0.69 -15.12 3.40
C SER A 230 -1.42 -15.15 4.75
N PHE A 231 -2.37 -14.26 4.98
CA PHE A 231 -3.12 -14.20 6.23
C PHE A 231 -4.15 -15.32 6.34
N PHE A 232 -4.89 -15.59 5.27
CA PHE A 232 -5.94 -16.58 5.25
C PHE A 232 -5.47 -17.98 4.84
N GLY A 233 -4.22 -18.14 4.38
CA GLY A 233 -3.68 -19.42 3.90
C GLY A 233 -4.38 -19.94 2.66
N LYS A 234 -4.95 -19.06 1.82
CA LYS A 234 -5.68 -19.40 0.58
C LYS A 234 -5.00 -18.78 -0.62
N GLU A 235 -5.07 -19.48 -1.78
CA GLU A 235 -4.50 -19.00 -3.06
C GLU A 235 -3.03 -18.55 -2.91
N ILE A 236 -2.23 -19.41 -2.25
CA ILE A 236 -0.83 -19.08 -1.90
C ILE A 236 0.02 -18.86 -3.14
N ASP A 237 -0.17 -19.64 -4.20
CA ASP A 237 0.56 -19.48 -5.46
C ASP A 237 0.28 -18.12 -6.08
N SER A 238 -0.99 -17.68 -6.09
CA SER A 238 -1.37 -16.35 -6.58
C SER A 238 -0.75 -15.24 -5.73
N GLY A 239 -0.69 -15.43 -4.40
CA GLY A 239 -0.01 -14.51 -3.49
C GLY A 239 1.49 -14.39 -3.76
N LEU A 240 2.17 -15.53 -3.98
CA LEU A 240 3.59 -15.57 -4.34
C LEU A 240 3.83 -14.93 -5.71
N CYS A 241 2.98 -15.24 -6.70
CA CYS A 241 3.10 -14.67 -8.03
C CYS A 241 2.93 -13.15 -8.00
N ALA A 242 1.92 -12.63 -7.31
CA ALA A 242 1.71 -11.19 -7.13
C ALA A 242 2.91 -10.52 -6.47
N LEU A 243 3.47 -11.13 -5.41
CA LEU A 243 4.62 -10.57 -4.70
C LEU A 243 5.90 -10.63 -5.54
N ASN A 244 6.13 -11.71 -6.27
CA ASN A 244 7.28 -11.81 -7.17
C ASN A 244 7.19 -10.80 -8.31
N PHE A 245 6.01 -10.67 -8.92
CA PHE A 245 5.78 -9.66 -9.95
C PHE A 245 6.02 -8.23 -9.43
N TYR A 246 5.58 -7.93 -8.20
CA TYR A 246 5.87 -6.68 -7.52
C TYR A 246 7.38 -6.46 -7.34
N ILE A 247 8.11 -7.48 -6.88
CA ILE A 247 9.56 -7.41 -6.63
C ILE A 247 10.33 -7.23 -7.95
N GLU A 248 9.97 -7.95 -9.00
CA GLU A 248 10.63 -7.91 -10.31
C GLU A 248 10.29 -6.65 -11.10
N SER A 249 9.15 -6.03 -10.83
CA SER A 249 8.77 -4.78 -11.49
C SER A 249 9.84 -3.71 -11.24
N SER A 250 10.17 -2.93 -12.27
CA SER A 250 11.13 -1.81 -12.18
C SER A 250 10.78 -0.81 -11.05
N ASN A 251 9.57 -0.90 -10.54
CA ASN A 251 9.02 -0.07 -9.49
C ASN A 251 9.33 -0.57 -8.07
N PHE A 252 9.89 -1.76 -7.88
CA PHE A 252 10.19 -2.29 -6.54
C PHE A 252 11.10 -1.35 -5.72
N LYS A 253 12.17 -0.81 -6.34
CA LYS A 253 13.07 0.16 -5.67
C LYS A 253 12.43 1.52 -5.38
N LYS A 254 11.26 1.78 -5.97
CA LYS A 254 10.50 3.04 -5.91
C LYS A 254 9.37 2.96 -4.89
N ASN A 255 9.20 1.83 -4.22
CA ASN A 255 8.04 1.56 -3.40
C ASN A 255 8.23 1.98 -1.95
N LEU A 256 7.09 2.33 -1.36
CA LEU A 256 6.98 2.82 0.00
C LEU A 256 6.98 1.70 1.06
N TYR A 257 6.97 0.43 0.66
CA TYR A 257 7.02 -0.71 1.57
C TYR A 257 8.45 -1.00 2.03
N SER A 258 8.63 -1.28 3.32
CA SER A 258 9.95 -1.62 3.85
C SER A 258 10.40 -3.01 3.37
N LEU A 259 11.70 -3.16 3.11
CA LEU A 259 12.25 -4.42 2.58
C LEU A 259 12.11 -5.56 3.58
N GLU A 260 12.32 -5.30 4.87
CA GLU A 260 12.16 -6.29 5.92
C GLU A 260 10.73 -6.85 5.95
N TRP A 261 9.72 -6.00 5.73
CA TRP A 261 8.33 -6.45 5.67
C TRP A 261 8.05 -7.26 4.39
N ILE A 262 8.63 -6.88 3.25
CA ILE A 262 8.51 -7.65 2.00
C ILE A 262 9.12 -9.05 2.14
N TYR A 263 10.32 -9.15 2.74
CA TYR A 263 10.94 -10.45 2.99
C TYR A 263 10.17 -11.28 4.00
N TYR A 264 9.62 -10.66 5.04
CA TYR A 264 8.71 -11.32 5.96
C TYR A 264 7.49 -11.91 5.24
N LEU A 265 6.81 -11.10 4.42
CA LEU A 265 5.62 -11.52 3.69
C LEU A 265 5.94 -12.66 2.72
N LYS A 266 7.07 -12.55 1.99
CA LYS A 266 7.55 -13.60 1.09
C LYS A 266 7.89 -14.87 1.86
N SER A 267 8.57 -14.77 2.99
CA SER A 267 8.88 -15.91 3.86
C SER A 267 7.63 -16.64 4.30
N LYS A 268 6.61 -15.90 4.77
CA LYS A 268 5.34 -16.47 5.21
C LYS A 268 4.61 -17.21 4.08
N LEU A 269 4.50 -16.61 2.90
CA LEU A 269 3.91 -17.26 1.73
C LEU A 269 4.69 -18.52 1.32
N THR A 270 6.01 -18.43 1.30
CA THR A 270 6.90 -19.56 0.95
C THR A 270 6.78 -20.71 1.95
N PHE A 271 6.62 -20.39 3.25
CA PHE A 271 6.36 -21.38 4.29
C PHE A 271 5.02 -22.10 4.06
N LEU A 272 3.95 -21.32 3.81
CA LEU A 272 2.61 -21.85 3.52
C LEU A 272 2.58 -22.71 2.25
N ASN A 273 3.47 -22.42 1.30
CA ASN A 273 3.66 -23.21 0.08
C ASN A 273 4.54 -24.46 0.28
N GLY A 274 4.91 -24.75 1.54
CA GLY A 274 5.66 -25.96 1.91
C GLY A 274 7.19 -25.87 1.82
N ASN A 275 7.75 -24.78 1.31
CA ASN A 275 9.21 -24.61 1.19
C ASN A 275 9.81 -23.97 2.45
N ARG A 276 10.02 -24.80 3.50
CA ARG A 276 10.54 -24.34 4.79
C ARG A 276 11.98 -23.78 4.71
N GLU A 277 12.83 -24.39 3.89
CA GLU A 277 14.23 -23.99 3.77
C GLU A 277 14.36 -22.58 3.20
N GLU A 278 13.68 -22.30 2.10
CA GLU A 278 13.68 -20.98 1.48
C GLU A 278 13.01 -19.94 2.38
N SER A 279 11.91 -20.31 3.06
CA SER A 279 11.26 -19.47 4.05
C SER A 279 12.22 -19.04 5.17
N MET A 280 13.03 -19.97 5.68
CA MET A 280 14.06 -19.68 6.69
C MET A 280 15.10 -18.68 6.19
N LYS A 281 15.55 -18.81 4.94
CA LYS A 281 16.49 -17.85 4.33
C LYS A 281 15.88 -16.45 4.25
N LEU A 282 14.64 -16.35 3.79
CA LEU A 282 13.92 -15.09 3.63
C LEU A 282 13.66 -14.38 4.97
N ILE A 283 13.30 -15.14 6.02
CA ILE A 283 13.06 -14.52 7.33
C ILE A 283 14.36 -14.00 7.97
N LYS A 284 15.50 -14.69 7.73
CA LYS A 284 16.82 -14.19 8.14
C LYS A 284 17.16 -12.89 7.42
N LEU A 285 16.95 -12.80 6.10
CA LEU A 285 17.15 -11.56 5.34
C LEU A 285 16.29 -10.41 5.88
N SER A 286 15.05 -10.68 6.31
CA SER A 286 14.22 -9.69 6.97
C SER A 286 14.83 -9.17 8.27
N LEU A 287 15.39 -10.06 9.09
CA LEU A 287 16.01 -9.72 10.38
C LEU A 287 17.40 -9.08 10.20
N ASP A 288 18.15 -9.44 9.16
CA ASP A 288 19.42 -8.77 8.82
C ASP A 288 19.21 -7.29 8.46
N LEU A 289 18.08 -6.98 7.80
CA LEU A 289 17.69 -5.60 7.48
C LEU A 289 17.18 -4.84 8.70
N ASN A 290 16.42 -5.50 9.56
CA ASN A 290 15.88 -4.93 10.77
C ASN A 290 15.81 -5.99 11.90
N PRO A 291 16.86 -6.06 12.75
CA PRO A 291 16.89 -7.04 13.85
C PRO A 291 15.74 -6.89 14.85
N ASP A 292 15.11 -5.72 14.92
CA ASP A 292 13.99 -5.44 15.81
C ASP A 292 12.61 -5.60 15.16
N PHE A 293 12.54 -6.22 13.98
CA PHE A 293 11.27 -6.42 13.32
C PHE A 293 10.45 -7.55 13.96
N GLU A 294 9.52 -7.19 14.82
CA GLU A 294 8.78 -8.10 15.70
C GLU A 294 7.97 -9.17 14.95
N LEU A 295 7.43 -8.87 13.77
CA LEU A 295 6.71 -9.88 12.98
C LEU A 295 7.64 -11.01 12.55
N SER A 296 8.87 -10.69 12.10
CA SER A 296 9.85 -11.68 11.69
C SER A 296 10.37 -12.50 12.88
N LYS A 297 10.66 -11.85 14.02
CA LYS A 297 11.04 -12.55 15.26
C LYS A 297 9.98 -13.54 15.70
N THR A 298 8.72 -13.09 15.71
CA THR A 298 7.59 -13.92 16.13
C THR A 298 7.38 -15.09 15.16
N PHE A 299 7.42 -14.82 13.86
CA PHE A 299 7.27 -15.86 12.84
C PHE A 299 8.37 -16.91 12.93
N LEU A 300 9.63 -16.49 13.07
CA LEU A 300 10.77 -17.37 13.24
C LEU A 300 10.60 -18.28 14.49
N ARG A 301 10.27 -17.68 15.64
CA ARG A 301 10.09 -18.41 16.90
C ARG A 301 8.96 -19.46 16.87
N ILE A 302 7.88 -19.18 16.11
CA ILE A 302 6.70 -20.05 16.09
C ILE A 302 6.87 -21.20 15.11
N ASN A 303 7.57 -21.00 14.01
CA ASN A 303 7.57 -21.93 12.88
C ASN A 303 8.88 -22.71 12.69
N PHE A 304 9.94 -22.26 13.36
CA PHE A 304 11.28 -22.85 13.27
C PHE A 304 11.91 -23.07 14.63
#